data_52810e2cd8f627dca919c664c9855d9b
#
_entry.id   52810e2cd8f627dca919c664c9855d9b
#
_cell.length_a   1.000
_cell.length_b   1.000
_cell.length_c   1.000
_cell.angle_alpha   90.00
_cell.angle_beta   90.00
_cell.angle_gamma   90.00
#
_symmetry.space_group_name_H-M   'P 1'
#
loop_
_entity.id
_entity.type
_entity.pdbx_description
1 polymer ?
#
loop_
_entity_poly.entity_id
_entity_poly.type
_entity_poly.pdbx_seq_one_letter_code
_entity_poly.pdbx_strand_id
1 'polypeptide(L)'
;MNSSQISEKLTAEGCSPENFVVNGHGSDVYCLRESGGTWSVFYTERGVDEPPIFSSRSEEEACQFFYDFIMRMEHWHIVGFYKEKAAAEAMESRLASVGIKAIRNDIPAYHTRNDTRYRVFVVGKDIFKFKQAFGEPQVAYA
;
A
#
# COMPACT_ATOMS: atom_id res chain seq x y z
N MET A 1 -14.44 11.66 -12.39
CA MET A 1 -13.87 10.41 -11.82
C MET A 1 -14.96 9.70 -11.02
N ASN A 2 -15.16 8.44 -11.27
CA ASN A 2 -16.15 7.64 -10.56
C ASN A 2 -15.49 6.44 -9.85
N SER A 3 -16.28 5.70 -9.07
CA SER A 3 -15.78 4.60 -8.25
C SER A 3 -15.20 3.44 -9.06
N SER A 4 -15.64 3.25 -10.30
CA SER A 4 -15.09 2.20 -11.15
C SER A 4 -13.71 2.55 -11.74
N GLN A 5 -13.32 3.80 -11.68
CA GLN A 5 -12.06 4.31 -12.25
C GLN A 5 -10.99 4.59 -11.18
N ILE A 6 -11.41 4.86 -9.95
CA ILE A 6 -10.52 5.41 -8.94
C ILE A 6 -9.39 4.47 -8.52
N SER A 7 -9.69 3.17 -8.36
CA SER A 7 -8.66 2.19 -7.96
C SER A 7 -7.55 2.10 -9.00
N GLU A 8 -7.91 2.09 -10.28
CA GLU A 8 -6.94 2.06 -11.37
C GLU A 8 -6.09 3.32 -11.41
N LYS A 9 -6.72 4.50 -11.21
CA LYS A 9 -6.02 5.77 -11.17
C LYS A 9 -5.02 5.85 -10.01
N LEU A 10 -5.42 5.41 -8.83
CA LEU A 10 -4.54 5.38 -7.67
C LEU A 10 -3.37 4.42 -7.88
N THR A 11 -3.62 3.24 -8.42
CA THR A 11 -2.57 2.27 -8.72
C THR A 11 -1.59 2.81 -9.75
N ALA A 12 -2.07 3.53 -10.77
CA ALA A 12 -1.21 4.16 -11.77
C ALA A 12 -0.32 5.26 -11.18
N GLU A 13 -0.71 5.86 -10.06
CA GLU A 13 0.08 6.86 -9.35
C GLU A 13 1.06 6.24 -8.33
N GLY A 14 1.17 4.93 -8.29
CA GLY A 14 2.10 4.23 -7.39
C GLY A 14 1.54 3.98 -6.00
N CYS A 15 0.23 4.15 -5.79
CA CYS A 15 -0.40 3.83 -4.52
C CYS A 15 -0.45 2.31 -4.32
N SER A 16 -0.23 1.88 -3.07
CA SER A 16 -0.32 0.47 -2.73
C SER A 16 -1.78 0.04 -2.61
N PRO A 17 -2.21 -1.01 -3.35
CA PRO A 17 -3.57 -1.53 -3.22
C PRO A 17 -3.88 -2.14 -1.86
N GLU A 18 -2.88 -2.34 -1.02
CA GLU A 18 -3.07 -2.81 0.35
C GLU A 18 -3.56 -1.71 1.30
N ASN A 19 -3.49 -0.44 0.89
CA ASN A 19 -3.83 0.70 1.73
C ASN A 19 -5.27 1.19 1.54
N PHE A 20 -5.95 0.75 0.49
CA PHE A 20 -7.30 1.25 0.18
C PHE A 20 -8.18 0.20 -0.47
N VAL A 21 -9.49 0.39 -0.34
CA VAL A 21 -10.49 -0.45 -1.01
C VAL A 21 -11.71 0.39 -1.41
N VAL A 22 -12.30 0.07 -2.55
CA VAL A 22 -13.47 0.77 -3.08
C VAL A 22 -14.63 -0.22 -3.18
N ASN A 23 -15.71 0.05 -2.44
CA ASN A 23 -16.92 -0.78 -2.38
C ASN A 23 -16.65 -2.25 -2.04
N GLY A 24 -15.58 -2.53 -1.30
CA GLY A 24 -15.18 -3.87 -0.94
C GLY A 24 -14.93 -4.00 0.54
N HIS A 25 -14.32 -5.12 0.91
CA HIS A 25 -13.93 -5.43 2.27
C HIS A 25 -12.41 -5.52 2.38
N GLY A 26 -11.90 -5.14 3.53
CA GLY A 26 -10.49 -5.22 3.83
C GLY A 26 -10.27 -5.09 5.33
N SER A 27 -9.03 -5.22 5.78
CA SER A 27 -8.65 -5.02 7.17
C SER A 27 -7.49 -4.04 7.22
N ASP A 28 -7.56 -3.09 8.14
CA ASP A 28 -6.54 -2.06 8.33
C ASP A 28 -6.31 -1.24 7.06
N VAL A 29 -7.41 -0.82 6.43
CA VAL A 29 -7.40 -0.06 5.17
C VAL A 29 -8.40 1.09 5.22
N TYR A 30 -8.16 2.09 4.37
CA TYR A 30 -9.13 3.14 4.11
C TYR A 30 -10.10 2.70 3.03
N CYS A 31 -11.38 2.99 3.25
CA CYS A 31 -12.47 2.55 2.39
C CYS A 31 -13.21 3.72 1.80
N LEU A 32 -13.61 3.57 0.54
CA LEU A 32 -14.66 4.37 -0.08
C LEU A 32 -15.82 3.42 -0.35
N ARG A 33 -16.98 3.69 0.28
CA ARG A 33 -18.14 2.78 0.17
C ARG A 33 -19.42 3.57 0.01
N GLU A 34 -20.28 3.06 -0.86
CA GLU A 34 -21.63 3.56 -1.06
C GLU A 34 -22.61 2.71 -0.25
N SER A 35 -23.54 3.35 0.42
CA SER A 35 -24.64 2.70 1.12
C SER A 35 -25.85 3.64 1.19
N GLY A 36 -26.97 3.19 0.66
CA GLY A 36 -28.21 3.96 0.70
C GLY A 36 -28.14 5.32 -0.02
N GLY A 37 -27.32 5.43 -1.05
CA GLY A 37 -27.12 6.67 -1.81
C GLY A 37 -26.10 7.62 -1.21
N THR A 38 -25.45 7.25 -0.10
CA THR A 38 -24.42 8.05 0.53
C THR A 38 -23.06 7.38 0.35
N TRP A 39 -22.09 8.15 -0.12
CA TRP A 39 -20.70 7.73 -0.24
C TRP A 39 -19.93 8.17 0.99
N SER A 40 -19.20 7.25 1.61
CA SER A 40 -18.44 7.52 2.82
C SER A 40 -17.00 7.08 2.68
N VAL A 41 -16.09 7.86 3.25
CA VAL A 41 -14.67 7.54 3.38
C VAL A 41 -14.40 7.29 4.86
N PHE A 42 -13.85 6.12 5.17
CA PHE A 42 -13.58 5.73 6.55
C PHE A 42 -12.44 4.71 6.62
N TYR A 43 -11.88 4.54 7.82
CA TYR A 43 -10.90 3.50 8.09
C TYR A 43 -11.61 2.29 8.71
N THR A 44 -11.20 1.09 8.33
CA THR A 44 -11.70 -0.14 8.95
C THR A 44 -10.53 -0.93 9.53
N GLU A 45 -10.72 -1.46 10.73
CA GLU A 45 -9.71 -2.21 11.47
C GLU A 45 -10.37 -3.41 12.14
N ARG A 46 -9.86 -4.60 11.86
CA ARG A 46 -10.34 -5.84 12.47
C ARG A 46 -11.86 -6.05 12.36
N GLY A 47 -12.42 -5.67 11.22
CA GLY A 47 -13.85 -5.80 10.96
C GLY A 47 -14.72 -4.71 11.58
N VAL A 48 -14.12 -3.70 12.20
CA VAL A 48 -14.82 -2.55 12.77
C VAL A 48 -14.59 -1.32 11.93
N ASP A 49 -15.69 -0.77 11.39
CA ASP A 49 -15.63 0.46 10.62
C ASP A 49 -15.60 1.65 11.58
N GLU A 50 -14.62 2.53 11.40
CA GLU A 50 -14.55 3.77 12.17
C GLU A 50 -15.53 4.81 11.62
N PRO A 51 -15.86 5.87 12.40
CA PRO A 51 -16.70 6.94 11.91
C PRO A 51 -16.17 7.55 10.62
N PRO A 52 -17.06 7.95 9.69
CA PRO A 52 -16.61 8.52 8.41
C PRO A 52 -15.75 9.77 8.59
N ILE A 53 -14.67 9.82 7.81
CA ILE A 53 -13.82 11.02 7.67
C ILE A 53 -14.54 12.04 6.78
N PHE A 54 -15.30 11.55 5.81
CA PHE A 54 -16.01 12.34 4.83
C PHE A 54 -17.22 11.56 4.34
N SER A 55 -18.32 12.25 4.07
CA SER A 55 -19.53 11.67 3.48
C SER A 55 -20.16 12.64 2.50
N SER A 56 -20.70 12.12 1.41
CA SER A 56 -21.40 12.92 0.40
C SER A 56 -22.38 12.04 -0.37
N ARG A 57 -23.41 12.65 -0.89
CA ARG A 57 -24.32 12.00 -1.84
C ARG A 57 -23.79 12.05 -3.27
N SER A 58 -22.76 12.85 -3.52
CA SER A 58 -22.09 12.95 -4.81
C SER A 58 -20.96 11.94 -4.89
N GLU A 59 -21.09 10.98 -5.81
CA GLU A 59 -20.01 10.01 -6.10
C GLU A 59 -18.73 10.73 -6.52
N GLU A 60 -18.86 11.71 -7.41
CA GLU A 60 -17.71 12.48 -7.91
C GLU A 60 -16.97 13.18 -6.79
N GLU A 61 -17.70 13.84 -5.89
CA GLU A 61 -17.12 14.54 -4.76
C GLU A 61 -16.41 13.58 -3.79
N ALA A 62 -17.04 12.46 -3.49
CA ALA A 62 -16.46 11.45 -2.61
C ALA A 62 -15.22 10.81 -3.23
N CYS A 63 -15.27 10.51 -4.53
CA CYS A 63 -14.10 9.96 -5.24
C CYS A 63 -12.94 10.94 -5.27
N GLN A 64 -13.21 12.23 -5.48
CA GLN A 64 -12.16 13.25 -5.47
C GLN A 64 -11.54 13.38 -4.08
N PHE A 65 -12.37 13.40 -3.03
CA PHE A 65 -11.85 13.43 -1.66
C PHE A 65 -10.97 12.21 -1.38
N PHE A 66 -11.45 11.02 -1.73
CA PHE A 66 -10.72 9.77 -1.50
C PHE A 66 -9.41 9.74 -2.27
N TYR A 67 -9.42 10.13 -3.53
CA TYR A 67 -8.22 10.21 -4.35
C TYR A 67 -7.17 11.11 -3.71
N ASP A 68 -7.55 12.34 -3.34
CA ASP A 68 -6.63 13.30 -2.73
C ASP A 68 -6.11 12.80 -1.38
N PHE A 69 -6.98 12.15 -0.60
CA PHE A 69 -6.63 11.60 0.71
C PHE A 69 -5.60 10.48 0.59
N ILE A 70 -5.85 9.52 -0.29
CA ILE A 70 -4.93 8.38 -0.49
C ILE A 70 -3.61 8.85 -1.11
N MET A 71 -3.64 9.82 -2.02
CA MET A 71 -2.44 10.37 -2.66
C MET A 71 -1.49 11.06 -1.68
N ARG A 72 -2.00 11.60 -0.56
CA ARG A 72 -1.16 12.24 0.46
C ARG A 72 -0.39 11.24 1.31
N MET A 73 -0.76 9.98 1.27
CA MET A 73 -0.09 8.93 2.04
C MET A 73 1.20 8.50 1.33
N GLU A 74 2.19 8.12 2.13
CA GLU A 74 3.38 7.47 1.60
C GLU A 74 3.06 5.99 1.39
N HIS A 75 3.23 5.48 0.16
CA HIS A 75 2.90 4.11 -0.19
C HIS A 75 4.15 3.26 -0.30
N TRP A 76 4.29 2.31 0.60
CA TRP A 76 5.41 1.38 0.64
C TRP A 76 5.02 0.07 -0.04
N HIS A 77 5.83 -0.36 -0.99
CA HIS A 77 5.66 -1.62 -1.69
C HIS A 77 6.76 -2.57 -1.27
N ILE A 78 6.39 -3.72 -0.69
CA ILE A 78 7.38 -4.69 -0.27
C ILE A 78 8.01 -5.38 -1.48
N VAL A 79 9.34 -5.46 -1.51
CA VAL A 79 10.10 -6.12 -2.57
C VAL A 79 11.03 -7.19 -2.04
N GLY A 80 11.18 -7.30 -0.72
CA GLY A 80 11.99 -8.33 -0.10
C GLY A 80 11.57 -8.65 1.32
N PHE A 81 11.66 -9.93 1.69
CA PHE A 81 11.37 -10.45 3.01
C PHE A 81 12.36 -11.57 3.30
N TYR A 82 13.33 -11.33 4.18
CA TYR A 82 14.48 -12.21 4.31
C TYR A 82 14.75 -12.61 5.76
N LYS A 83 15.26 -13.82 5.94
CA LYS A 83 15.78 -14.31 7.22
C LYS A 83 17.20 -13.78 7.48
N GLU A 84 17.95 -13.53 6.41
CA GLU A 84 19.35 -13.13 6.48
C GLU A 84 19.50 -11.64 6.18
N LYS A 85 20.19 -10.93 7.07
CA LYS A 85 20.46 -9.51 6.88
C LYS A 85 21.24 -9.25 5.59
N ALA A 86 22.19 -10.11 5.27
CA ALA A 86 22.99 -9.99 4.04
C ALA A 86 22.13 -10.01 2.77
N ALA A 87 21.06 -10.79 2.76
CA ALA A 87 20.13 -10.83 1.62
C ALA A 87 19.38 -9.51 1.45
N ALA A 88 18.96 -8.90 2.56
CA ALA A 88 18.33 -7.58 2.53
C ALA A 88 19.31 -6.51 2.04
N GLU A 89 20.54 -6.53 2.54
CA GLU A 89 21.57 -5.59 2.11
C GLU A 89 21.91 -5.75 0.62
N ALA A 90 21.91 -6.98 0.10
CA ALA A 90 22.10 -7.25 -1.32
C ALA A 90 20.96 -6.64 -2.15
N MET A 91 19.72 -6.76 -1.69
CA MET A 91 18.57 -6.14 -2.36
C MET A 91 18.69 -4.61 -2.34
N GLU A 92 19.08 -4.02 -1.21
CA GLU A 92 19.30 -2.59 -1.11
C GLU A 92 20.35 -2.10 -2.12
N SER A 93 21.43 -2.85 -2.27
CA SER A 93 22.49 -2.55 -3.25
C SER A 93 21.99 -2.64 -4.70
N ARG A 94 21.19 -3.64 -5.00
CA ARG A 94 20.57 -3.79 -6.33
C ARG A 94 19.66 -2.60 -6.65
N LEU A 95 18.85 -2.17 -5.68
CA LEU A 95 17.97 -1.01 -5.84
C LEU A 95 18.78 0.27 -6.07
N ALA A 96 19.83 0.48 -5.29
CA ALA A 96 20.70 1.64 -5.44
C ALA A 96 21.35 1.67 -6.83
N SER A 97 21.70 0.52 -7.39
CA SER A 97 22.33 0.43 -8.71
C SER A 97 21.43 0.91 -9.85
N VAL A 98 20.12 0.92 -9.66
CA VAL A 98 19.14 1.44 -10.64
C VAL A 98 18.47 2.74 -10.18
N GLY A 99 19.05 3.40 -9.18
CA GLY A 99 18.58 4.71 -8.72
C GLY A 99 17.34 4.68 -7.87
N ILE A 100 17.03 3.55 -7.22
CA ILE A 100 15.88 3.40 -6.34
C ILE A 100 16.35 3.47 -4.89
N LYS A 101 15.70 4.35 -4.10
CA LYS A 101 15.96 4.43 -2.67
C LYS A 101 15.17 3.33 -1.94
N ALA A 102 15.89 2.44 -1.27
CA ALA A 102 15.27 1.39 -0.46
C ALA A 102 14.89 1.90 0.92
N ILE A 103 13.80 1.35 1.48
CA ILE A 103 13.43 1.53 2.88
C ILE A 103 13.50 0.17 3.55
N ARG A 104 14.15 0.14 4.72
CA ARG A 104 14.23 -1.03 5.58
C ARG A 104 13.26 -0.87 6.74
N ASN A 105 12.48 -1.91 7.00
CA ASN A 105 11.62 -1.98 8.17
C ASN A 105 11.63 -3.44 8.66
N ASP A 106 12.50 -3.72 9.62
CA ASP A 106 12.71 -5.08 10.11
C ASP A 106 11.71 -5.44 11.20
N ILE A 107 11.32 -6.72 11.23
CA ILE A 107 10.49 -7.29 12.27
C ILE A 107 11.42 -8.02 13.25
N PRO A 108 11.59 -7.52 14.50
CA PRO A 108 12.57 -8.11 15.41
C PRO A 108 12.19 -9.47 15.98
N ALA A 109 10.89 -9.78 16.02
CA ALA A 109 10.40 -11.04 16.60
C ALA A 109 9.22 -11.55 15.76
N TYR A 110 9.51 -12.26 14.68
CA TYR A 110 8.51 -12.70 13.71
C TYR A 110 7.67 -13.86 14.26
N HIS A 111 8.29 -15.00 14.54
CA HIS A 111 7.62 -16.15 15.15
C HIS A 111 7.95 -16.28 16.63
N THR A 112 9.19 -16.00 16.98
CA THR A 112 9.71 -16.11 18.35
C THR A 112 10.60 -14.93 18.67
N ARG A 113 11.04 -14.83 19.93
CA ARG A 113 12.02 -13.83 20.37
C ARG A 113 13.33 -14.01 19.58
N ASN A 114 13.93 -12.91 19.12
CA ASN A 114 15.15 -12.89 18.32
C ASN A 114 15.03 -13.55 16.94
N ASP A 115 13.80 -13.74 16.45
CA ASP A 115 13.54 -14.25 15.12
C ASP A 115 13.28 -13.08 14.17
N THR A 116 14.35 -12.42 13.75
CA THR A 116 14.25 -11.22 12.92
C THR A 116 13.93 -11.56 11.46
N ARG A 117 13.03 -10.76 10.87
CA ARG A 117 12.82 -10.74 9.42
C ARG A 117 13.17 -9.37 8.90
N TYR A 118 13.92 -9.33 7.82
CA TYR A 118 14.43 -8.11 7.20
C TYR A 118 13.57 -7.79 5.99
N ARG A 119 12.84 -6.66 6.06
CA ARG A 119 11.94 -6.25 4.99
C ARG A 119 12.53 -5.09 4.22
N VAL A 120 12.41 -5.16 2.89
CA VAL A 120 12.85 -4.09 1.98
C VAL A 120 11.64 -3.60 1.21
N PHE A 121 11.48 -2.29 1.17
CA PHE A 121 10.38 -1.62 0.49
C PHE A 121 10.90 -0.59 -0.50
N VAL A 122 10.07 -0.30 -1.52
CA VAL A 122 10.23 0.86 -2.39
C VAL A 122 9.01 1.74 -2.25
N VAL A 123 9.13 3.04 -2.55
CA VAL A 123 8.08 4.02 -2.27
C VAL A 123 7.43 4.53 -3.54
N GLY A 124 6.08 4.56 -3.55
CA GLY A 124 5.31 5.18 -4.60
C GLY A 124 5.62 4.65 -5.98
N LYS A 125 5.87 5.56 -6.92
CA LYS A 125 6.15 5.20 -8.31
C LYS A 125 7.46 4.44 -8.54
N ASP A 126 8.31 4.35 -7.53
CA ASP A 126 9.53 3.52 -7.63
C ASP A 126 9.20 2.04 -7.80
N ILE A 127 7.99 1.61 -7.46
CA ILE A 127 7.55 0.23 -7.75
C ILE A 127 7.57 -0.06 -9.25
N PHE A 128 7.28 0.93 -10.09
CA PHE A 128 7.31 0.77 -11.54
C PHE A 128 8.73 0.64 -12.06
N LYS A 129 9.66 1.43 -11.50
CA LYS A 129 11.10 1.29 -11.81
C LYS A 129 11.61 -0.09 -11.42
N PHE A 130 11.18 -0.58 -10.25
CA PHE A 130 11.52 -1.91 -9.77
C PHE A 130 11.05 -2.98 -10.76
N LYS A 131 9.77 -2.93 -11.15
CA LYS A 131 9.20 -3.91 -12.08
C LYS A 131 9.86 -3.87 -13.45
N GLN A 132 10.24 -2.69 -13.91
CA GLN A 132 10.95 -2.53 -15.18
C GLN A 132 12.34 -3.15 -15.14
N ALA A 133 13.05 -3.01 -14.03
CA ALA A 133 14.42 -3.51 -13.89
C ALA A 133 14.48 -4.99 -13.51
N PHE A 134 13.56 -5.48 -12.68
CA PHE A 134 13.64 -6.80 -12.05
C PHE A 134 12.39 -7.67 -12.24
N GLY A 135 11.32 -7.15 -12.85
CA GLY A 135 10.04 -7.84 -12.97
C GLY A 135 9.19 -7.71 -11.71
N GLU A 136 8.17 -8.55 -11.59
CA GLU A 136 7.31 -8.56 -10.41
C GLU A 136 8.10 -8.95 -9.17
N PRO A 137 7.83 -8.30 -8.01
CA PRO A 137 8.51 -8.67 -6.77
C PRO A 137 8.28 -10.14 -6.42
N GLN A 138 9.37 -10.85 -6.14
CA GLN A 138 9.32 -12.24 -5.71
C GLN A 138 9.56 -12.25 -4.19
N VAL A 139 8.49 -12.17 -3.41
CA VAL A 139 8.57 -12.07 -1.95
C VAL A 139 8.21 -13.41 -1.33
N ALA A 140 9.18 -14.03 -0.68
CA ALA A 140 8.99 -15.30 0.02
C ALA A 140 8.80 -15.02 1.52
N TYR A 141 7.56 -15.08 1.98
CA TYR A 141 7.24 -14.94 3.41
C TYR A 141 7.52 -16.27 4.10
N ALA A 142 8.60 -16.32 4.87
CA ALA A 142 9.03 -17.56 5.52
C ALA A 142 8.97 -17.50 7.04
#